data_1b90900c715eb596143d1b52f8534dde
#
_entry.id   1b90900c715eb596143d1b52f8534dde
#
_cell.length_a   1.000
_cell.length_b   1.000
_cell.length_c   1.000
_cell.angle_alpha   90.00
_cell.angle_beta   90.00
_cell.angle_gamma   90.00
#
_symmetry.space_group_name_H-M   'P 1'
#
loop_
_entity.id
_entity.type
_entity.pdbx_description
1 polymer ?
#
loop_
_entity_poly.entity_id
_entity_poly.type
_entity_poly.pdbx_seq_one_letter_code
_entity_poly.pdbx_strand_id
1 'polypeptide(L)'
;MKKKKLLRGAGLLILCMALLPLTAFAAEEGAEYTPAMYATFWALVPPIVAIVLSLITKEVYSSLFVGILVGGLFYSGFSFEKTLTHIFNDGFVAVLSDSYNVGILIFLVILGAMVSLMNRAGGSAAFGHFAKEKIKTRAGAQLATIALGVLIFIDDYFNCLTVGSVMKPVTDEHKVSRAKLAYLIDATAAPVCIIAPISSWAAAVSGFVEGEDGFSIFIRAIPYNFYAILTIIMMISMVILKVDFGSMKTHEANALKGDLFSTGKNTAVQETVPVNAKGKVIDLLIPIIALIICCVIGMIYTGGFFDGADFVTAFSNSDASVGLALGSICAMILTIIIYLIRRVLNFTECMKCLPDGFKAMVPAILILTFAWTLKAMTDSLGAAVFVADAVQKSAGSFMNFLPAIIFVVACFLAFSTGTSWGTFGILIPIVVNVFMNTNPQLMIISISACMAGAVCGDHCSPISDTTIMASAGAQCDHVNHVATQLPYAVLVAVISFITYLVAGFTQSAWISLPVGTVLLLLTLFVIRNRVQE
;
A
#
# COMPACT_ATOMS: atom_id res chain seq x y z
N MET A 1 -3.13 38.49 8.62
CA MET A 1 -3.03 37.48 9.69
C MET A 1 -2.15 36.28 9.34
N LYS A 2 -2.13 35.75 8.11
CA LYS A 2 -1.30 34.60 7.72
C LYS A 2 0.23 34.81 7.84
N LYS A 3 0.79 35.98 7.48
CA LYS A 3 2.23 36.28 7.59
C LYS A 3 2.75 36.28 9.06
N LYS A 4 1.95 36.72 10.05
CA LYS A 4 2.37 36.72 11.46
C LYS A 4 2.39 35.29 12.07
N LYS A 5 1.58 34.34 11.55
CA LYS A 5 1.64 32.94 11.99
C LYS A 5 2.88 32.21 11.42
N LEU A 6 3.25 32.52 10.16
CA LEU A 6 4.44 31.95 9.51
C LEU A 6 5.75 32.41 10.21
N LEU A 7 5.83 33.70 10.58
CA LEU A 7 6.98 34.22 11.32
C LEU A 7 7.10 33.66 12.74
N ARG A 8 5.97 33.37 13.40
CA ARG A 8 5.99 32.72 14.72
C ARG A 8 6.41 31.24 14.64
N GLY A 9 6.03 30.52 13.60
CA GLY A 9 6.48 29.15 13.35
C GLY A 9 7.99 29.08 13.05
N ALA A 10 8.49 29.97 12.18
CA ALA A 10 9.92 30.06 11.87
C ALA A 10 10.75 30.48 13.10
N GLY A 11 10.23 31.42 13.92
CA GLY A 11 10.90 31.84 15.15
C GLY A 11 10.99 30.74 16.20
N LEU A 12 9.97 29.86 16.30
CA LEU A 12 9.99 28.69 17.20
C LEU A 12 11.01 27.64 16.73
N LEU A 13 11.11 27.42 15.42
CA LEU A 13 12.08 26.49 14.84
C LEU A 13 13.53 26.95 15.08
N ILE A 14 13.81 28.24 14.91
CA ILE A 14 15.12 28.85 15.18
C ILE A 14 15.44 28.82 16.69
N LEU A 15 14.44 29.01 17.57
CA LEU A 15 14.64 28.93 19.01
C LEU A 15 14.92 27.50 19.48
N CYS A 16 14.26 26.49 18.88
CA CYS A 16 14.57 25.08 19.13
C CYS A 16 15.97 24.68 18.65
N MET A 17 16.43 25.21 17.52
CA MET A 17 17.79 25.00 17.03
C MET A 17 18.88 25.69 17.89
N ALA A 18 18.56 26.81 18.51
CA ALA A 18 19.51 27.54 19.37
C ALA A 18 19.67 26.97 20.79
N LEU A 19 18.80 26.07 21.20
CA LEU A 19 18.80 25.46 22.55
C LEU A 19 19.52 24.10 22.60
N LEU A 20 20.12 23.65 21.51
CA LEU A 20 20.91 22.40 21.50
C LEU A 20 22.31 22.65 22.07
N PRO A 21 22.71 21.96 23.15
CA PRO A 21 24.06 22.11 23.70
C PRO A 21 25.09 21.50 22.71
N LEU A 22 26.06 22.31 22.28
CA LEU A 22 27.26 21.87 21.58
C LEU A 22 28.16 21.10 22.56
N THR A 23 27.89 19.82 22.79
CA THR A 23 28.84 18.94 23.45
C THR A 23 29.49 18.04 22.41
N ALA A 24 30.65 18.44 21.92
CA ALA A 24 31.51 17.59 21.12
C ALA A 24 32.12 16.54 22.07
N PHE A 25 31.65 15.31 22.01
CA PHE A 25 32.38 14.15 22.53
C PHE A 25 33.11 13.49 21.36
N ALA A 26 34.44 13.39 21.48
CA ALA A 26 35.25 12.58 20.58
C ALA A 26 34.80 11.11 20.73
N ALA A 27 34.37 10.51 19.63
CA ALA A 27 34.04 9.08 19.59
C ALA A 27 35.33 8.28 19.50
N GLU A 28 35.51 7.26 20.35
CA GLU A 28 36.49 6.21 20.17
C GLU A 28 36.22 5.45 18.88
N GLU A 29 37.18 5.41 17.97
CA GLU A 29 37.12 4.60 16.75
C GLU A 29 37.15 3.12 17.16
N GLY A 30 36.03 2.38 16.94
CA GLY A 30 36.00 0.94 17.02
C GLY A 30 34.82 0.27 17.71
N ALA A 31 33.96 1.00 18.42
CA ALA A 31 32.72 0.43 18.98
C ALA A 31 31.54 0.70 18.07
N GLU A 32 30.80 -0.34 17.72
CA GLU A 32 29.52 -0.22 16.96
C GLU A 32 28.56 0.68 17.74
N TYR A 33 28.18 1.80 17.15
CA TYR A 33 27.35 2.81 17.83
C TYR A 33 25.94 2.28 18.07
N THR A 34 25.58 2.05 19.33
CA THR A 34 24.22 1.67 19.72
C THR A 34 23.48 2.89 20.27
N PRO A 35 22.36 3.32 19.67
CA PRO A 35 21.59 4.45 20.16
C PRO A 35 21.07 4.22 21.58
N ALA A 36 21.02 5.27 22.42
CA ALA A 36 20.52 5.16 23.80
C ALA A 36 19.04 4.72 23.87
N MET A 37 18.27 4.96 22.80
CA MET A 37 16.86 4.60 22.69
C MET A 37 16.63 3.32 21.88
N TYR A 38 17.69 2.57 21.55
CA TYR A 38 17.62 1.34 20.77
C TYR A 38 16.74 0.27 21.43
N ALA A 39 15.90 -0.39 20.64
CA ALA A 39 14.98 -1.45 21.06
C ALA A 39 14.10 -1.08 22.28
N THR A 40 13.66 0.17 22.33
CA THR A 40 12.72 0.69 23.34
C THR A 40 11.44 1.20 22.69
N PHE A 41 10.43 1.54 23.50
CA PHE A 41 9.21 2.20 23.01
C PHE A 41 9.49 3.46 22.16
N TRP A 42 10.59 4.17 22.43
CA TRP A 42 10.97 5.37 21.68
C TRP A 42 11.26 5.10 20.21
N ALA A 43 11.60 3.86 19.85
CA ALA A 43 11.79 3.46 18.45
C ALA A 43 10.51 3.58 17.61
N LEU A 44 9.32 3.52 18.23
CA LEU A 44 8.03 3.68 17.55
C LEU A 44 7.54 5.14 17.48
N VAL A 45 8.19 6.06 18.19
CA VAL A 45 7.76 7.47 18.25
C VAL A 45 7.91 8.22 16.91
N PRO A 46 9.01 8.06 16.14
CA PRO A 46 9.16 8.73 14.85
C PRO A 46 8.00 8.51 13.88
N PRO A 47 7.59 7.27 13.56
CA PRO A 47 6.44 7.03 12.68
C PRO A 47 5.12 7.50 13.30
N ILE A 48 4.91 7.35 14.61
CA ILE A 48 3.71 7.84 15.28
C ILE A 48 3.58 9.37 15.13
N VAL A 49 4.68 10.11 15.30
CA VAL A 49 4.70 11.57 15.12
C VAL A 49 4.35 11.93 13.67
N ALA A 50 4.97 11.27 12.68
CA ALA A 50 4.68 11.51 11.27
C ALA A 50 3.20 11.28 10.95
N ILE A 51 2.63 10.16 11.39
CA ILE A 51 1.24 9.77 11.14
C ILE A 51 0.27 10.75 11.82
N VAL A 52 0.45 11.04 13.11
CA VAL A 52 -0.42 11.94 13.84
C VAL A 52 -0.40 13.33 13.22
N LEU A 53 0.78 13.85 12.87
CA LEU A 53 0.89 15.14 12.21
C LEU A 53 0.21 15.13 10.84
N SER A 54 0.38 14.11 10.02
CA SER A 54 -0.24 14.05 8.69
C SER A 54 -1.78 14.03 8.77
N LEU A 55 -2.34 13.32 9.73
CA LEU A 55 -3.79 13.26 9.95
C LEU A 55 -4.37 14.60 10.47
N ILE A 56 -3.61 15.32 11.32
CA ILE A 56 -4.05 16.62 11.88
C ILE A 56 -3.87 17.75 10.87
N THR A 57 -2.70 17.82 10.24
CA THR A 57 -2.33 18.93 9.34
C THR A 57 -2.87 18.74 7.94
N LYS A 58 -3.15 17.50 7.54
CA LYS A 58 -3.48 17.06 6.18
C LYS A 58 -2.35 17.41 5.20
N GLU A 59 -1.12 17.38 5.69
CA GLU A 59 0.08 17.66 4.90
C GLU A 59 1.11 16.56 5.15
N VAL A 60 1.44 15.77 4.11
CA VAL A 60 2.24 14.55 4.23
C VAL A 60 3.73 14.83 4.28
N TYR A 61 4.24 15.70 3.39
CA TYR A 61 5.69 15.90 3.22
C TYR A 61 6.35 16.43 4.48
N SER A 62 5.79 17.50 5.05
CA SER A 62 6.33 18.08 6.29
C SER A 62 6.15 17.15 7.48
N SER A 63 5.07 16.38 7.52
CA SER A 63 4.79 15.43 8.60
C SER A 63 5.80 14.27 8.59
N LEU A 64 6.06 13.68 7.42
CA LEU A 64 7.09 12.64 7.25
C LEU A 64 8.47 13.19 7.60
N PHE A 65 8.81 14.41 7.12
CA PHE A 65 10.09 15.03 7.43
C PHE A 65 10.30 15.24 8.93
N VAL A 66 9.27 15.68 9.66
CA VAL A 66 9.34 15.81 11.13
C VAL A 66 9.56 14.45 11.77
N GLY A 67 8.90 13.38 11.33
CA GLY A 67 9.14 12.03 11.81
C GLY A 67 10.57 11.57 11.57
N ILE A 68 11.10 11.79 10.37
CA ILE A 68 12.50 11.50 10.01
C ILE A 68 13.46 12.24 10.94
N LEU A 69 13.20 13.54 11.17
CA LEU A 69 14.02 14.37 12.06
C LEU A 69 14.01 13.83 13.49
N VAL A 70 12.84 13.45 14.02
CA VAL A 70 12.73 12.83 15.36
C VAL A 70 13.52 11.53 15.43
N GLY A 71 13.43 10.67 14.40
CA GLY A 71 14.18 9.42 14.32
C GLY A 71 15.70 9.65 14.34
N GLY A 72 16.18 10.56 13.50
CA GLY A 72 17.60 10.93 13.47
C GLY A 72 18.10 11.54 14.78
N LEU A 73 17.29 12.39 15.44
CA LEU A 73 17.60 12.95 16.76
C LEU A 73 17.72 11.86 17.84
N PHE A 74 16.81 10.92 17.87
CA PHE A 74 16.82 9.82 18.83
C PHE A 74 18.00 8.86 18.59
N TYR A 75 18.31 8.58 17.31
CA TYR A 75 19.48 7.81 16.95
C TYR A 75 20.79 8.47 17.41
N SER A 76 20.95 9.77 17.12
CA SER A 76 22.20 10.51 17.37
C SER A 76 22.39 11.00 18.81
N GLY A 77 21.42 10.75 19.71
CA GLY A 77 21.43 11.33 21.06
C GLY A 77 21.38 12.85 21.06
N PHE A 78 20.60 13.43 20.12
CA PHE A 78 20.41 14.88 19.94
C PHE A 78 21.66 15.64 19.45
N SER A 79 22.66 14.94 18.89
CA SER A 79 23.80 15.57 18.22
C SER A 79 23.38 16.08 16.84
N PHE A 80 23.52 17.38 16.57
CA PHE A 80 23.09 18.00 15.31
C PHE A 80 23.79 17.41 14.09
N GLU A 81 25.13 17.32 14.15
CA GLU A 81 25.95 16.79 13.06
C GLU A 81 25.62 15.33 12.75
N LYS A 82 25.60 14.48 13.79
CA LYS A 82 25.26 13.06 13.64
C LYS A 82 23.83 12.86 13.16
N THR A 83 22.88 13.71 13.59
CA THR A 83 21.50 13.67 13.11
C THR A 83 21.43 13.91 11.61
N LEU A 84 22.06 14.99 11.12
CA LEU A 84 22.07 15.30 9.69
C LEU A 84 22.77 14.23 8.86
N THR A 85 23.94 13.77 9.33
CA THR A 85 24.71 12.73 8.65
C THR A 85 23.92 11.43 8.54
N HIS A 86 23.29 10.98 9.63
CA HIS A 86 22.49 9.77 9.65
C HIS A 86 21.25 9.87 8.75
N ILE A 87 20.48 10.96 8.84
CA ILE A 87 19.32 11.19 7.97
C ILE A 87 19.72 11.21 6.51
N PHE A 88 20.85 11.84 6.18
CA PHE A 88 21.26 12.00 4.78
C PHE A 88 21.86 10.71 4.23
N ASN A 89 22.88 10.15 4.89
CA ASN A 89 23.61 8.99 4.37
C ASN A 89 22.83 7.69 4.55
N ASP A 90 22.38 7.40 5.78
CA ASP A 90 21.73 6.13 6.12
C ASP A 90 20.21 6.19 5.85
N GLY A 91 19.67 7.40 5.66
CA GLY A 91 18.30 7.66 5.23
C GLY A 91 18.22 7.88 3.72
N PHE A 92 18.16 9.15 3.28
CA PHE A 92 17.85 9.49 1.88
C PHE A 92 18.77 8.84 0.86
N VAL A 93 20.10 8.88 1.06
CA VAL A 93 21.05 8.30 0.10
C VAL A 93 20.92 6.78 0.06
N ALA A 94 20.87 6.12 1.22
CA ALA A 94 20.74 4.68 1.30
C ALA A 94 19.47 4.18 0.61
N VAL A 95 18.31 4.77 0.90
CA VAL A 95 17.03 4.32 0.31
C VAL A 95 16.93 4.61 -1.19
N LEU A 96 17.56 5.68 -1.69
CA LEU A 96 17.61 5.99 -3.12
C LEU A 96 18.72 5.24 -3.86
N SER A 97 19.65 4.59 -3.15
CA SER A 97 20.67 3.72 -3.72
C SER A 97 20.27 2.24 -3.66
N ASP A 98 19.20 1.92 -2.95
CA ASP A 98 18.68 0.57 -2.87
C ASP A 98 18.07 0.14 -4.21
N SER A 99 18.53 -0.99 -4.74
CA SER A 99 18.14 -1.47 -6.07
C SER A 99 16.65 -1.79 -6.17
N TYR A 100 16.06 -2.31 -5.08
CA TYR A 100 14.63 -2.64 -5.03
C TYR A 100 13.79 -1.35 -5.11
N ASN A 101 14.11 -0.37 -4.28
CA ASN A 101 13.42 0.93 -4.28
C ASN A 101 13.53 1.63 -5.64
N VAL A 102 14.74 1.65 -6.22
CA VAL A 102 14.98 2.26 -7.55
C VAL A 102 14.18 1.55 -8.64
N GLY A 103 14.10 0.22 -8.61
CA GLY A 103 13.29 -0.55 -9.56
C GLY A 103 11.81 -0.16 -9.49
N ILE A 104 11.25 0.01 -8.29
CA ILE A 104 9.88 0.48 -8.08
C ILE A 104 9.69 1.91 -8.61
N LEU A 105 10.64 2.83 -8.36
CA LEU A 105 10.56 4.19 -8.89
C LEU A 105 10.59 4.21 -10.43
N ILE A 106 11.42 3.38 -11.05
CA ILE A 106 11.46 3.23 -12.52
C ILE A 106 10.10 2.73 -13.03
N PHE A 107 9.55 1.70 -12.40
CA PHE A 107 8.24 1.16 -12.77
C PHE A 107 7.14 2.23 -12.71
N LEU A 108 7.09 3.02 -11.64
CA LEU A 108 6.15 4.14 -11.48
C LEU A 108 6.26 5.15 -12.62
N VAL A 109 7.47 5.57 -12.95
CA VAL A 109 7.73 6.54 -14.02
C VAL A 109 7.27 6.02 -15.38
N ILE A 110 7.63 4.78 -15.69
CA ILE A 110 7.23 4.14 -16.95
C ILE A 110 5.72 3.99 -17.06
N LEU A 111 5.08 3.58 -15.96
CA LEU A 111 3.62 3.45 -15.94
C LEU A 111 2.92 4.81 -16.11
N GLY A 112 3.43 5.86 -15.45
CA GLY A 112 2.95 7.23 -15.68
C GLY A 112 3.07 7.66 -17.14
N ALA A 113 4.18 7.32 -17.80
CA ALA A 113 4.38 7.58 -19.22
C ALA A 113 3.38 6.78 -20.10
N MET A 114 3.13 5.52 -19.77
CA MET A 114 2.14 4.70 -20.48
C MET A 114 0.72 5.27 -20.32
N VAL A 115 0.34 5.70 -19.12
CA VAL A 115 -0.94 6.37 -18.88
C VAL A 115 -1.06 7.65 -19.72
N SER A 116 0.01 8.46 -19.79
CA SER A 116 0.05 9.65 -20.64
C SER A 116 -0.11 9.30 -22.12
N LEU A 117 0.57 8.24 -22.60
CA LEU A 117 0.44 7.73 -23.98
C LEU A 117 -1.01 7.31 -24.29
N MET A 118 -1.63 6.50 -23.43
CA MET A 118 -3.01 6.02 -23.60
C MET A 118 -4.02 7.17 -23.60
N ASN A 119 -3.83 8.15 -22.72
CA ASN A 119 -4.69 9.34 -22.64
C ASN A 119 -4.56 10.18 -23.92
N ARG A 120 -3.31 10.47 -24.37
CA ARG A 120 -3.05 11.28 -25.57
C ARG A 120 -3.52 10.59 -26.83
N ALA A 121 -3.41 9.26 -26.91
CA ALA A 121 -3.96 8.44 -27.99
C ALA A 121 -5.50 8.47 -28.07
N GLY A 122 -6.18 8.91 -27.01
CA GLY A 122 -7.64 8.91 -26.91
C GLY A 122 -8.23 7.57 -26.47
N GLY A 123 -7.39 6.59 -26.15
CA GLY A 123 -7.81 5.24 -25.74
C GLY A 123 -8.64 5.25 -24.46
N SER A 124 -8.21 6.02 -23.45
CA SER A 124 -8.94 6.14 -22.17
C SER A 124 -10.33 6.73 -22.34
N ALA A 125 -10.47 7.78 -23.14
CA ALA A 125 -11.78 8.39 -23.43
C ALA A 125 -12.71 7.43 -24.20
N ALA A 126 -12.17 6.76 -25.24
CA ALA A 126 -12.92 5.78 -26.02
C ALA A 126 -13.39 4.60 -25.15
N PHE A 127 -12.55 4.12 -24.23
CA PHE A 127 -12.89 3.05 -23.29
C PHE A 127 -13.95 3.51 -22.28
N GLY A 128 -13.87 4.74 -21.77
CA GLY A 128 -14.90 5.31 -20.89
C GLY A 128 -16.28 5.32 -21.58
N HIS A 129 -16.35 5.75 -22.84
CA HIS A 129 -17.59 5.69 -23.62
C HIS A 129 -18.11 4.26 -23.84
N PHE A 130 -17.23 3.34 -24.23
CA PHE A 130 -17.58 1.92 -24.38
C PHE A 130 -18.09 1.30 -23.06
N ALA A 131 -17.39 1.57 -21.97
CA ALA A 131 -17.78 1.08 -20.65
C ALA A 131 -19.14 1.63 -20.21
N LYS A 132 -19.46 2.90 -20.51
CA LYS A 132 -20.77 3.50 -20.26
C LYS A 132 -21.91 2.78 -20.99
N GLU A 133 -21.67 2.30 -22.20
CA GLU A 133 -22.66 1.52 -22.97
C GLU A 133 -22.89 0.12 -22.37
N LYS A 134 -21.86 -0.50 -21.81
CA LYS A 134 -21.91 -1.87 -21.27
C LYS A 134 -22.22 -1.91 -19.78
N ILE A 135 -21.59 -1.03 -19.00
CA ILE A 135 -21.82 -0.89 -17.57
C ILE A 135 -22.81 0.24 -17.36
N LYS A 136 -24.05 -0.11 -17.00
CA LYS A 136 -25.15 0.87 -16.92
C LYS A 136 -25.38 1.44 -15.53
N THR A 137 -24.69 0.91 -14.53
CA THR A 137 -24.95 1.28 -13.14
C THR A 137 -23.66 1.61 -12.40
N ARG A 138 -23.77 2.54 -11.44
CA ARG A 138 -22.68 2.90 -10.53
C ARG A 138 -22.18 1.69 -9.73
N ALA A 139 -23.08 0.80 -9.28
CA ALA A 139 -22.72 -0.44 -8.62
C ALA A 139 -21.95 -1.37 -9.57
N GLY A 140 -22.36 -1.45 -10.83
CA GLY A 140 -21.65 -2.22 -11.87
C GLY A 140 -20.22 -1.73 -12.09
N ALA A 141 -19.98 -0.41 -12.09
CA ALA A 141 -18.64 0.16 -12.23
C ALA A 141 -17.74 -0.23 -11.03
N GLN A 142 -18.26 -0.17 -9.81
CA GLN A 142 -17.53 -0.58 -8.61
C GLN A 142 -17.25 -2.09 -8.58
N LEU A 143 -18.25 -2.93 -8.91
CA LEU A 143 -18.06 -4.39 -8.98
C LEU A 143 -17.07 -4.78 -10.07
N ALA A 144 -17.09 -4.09 -11.22
CA ALA A 144 -16.08 -4.31 -12.28
C ALA A 144 -14.68 -3.92 -11.81
N THR A 145 -14.55 -2.85 -11.02
CA THR A 145 -13.27 -2.45 -10.40
C THR A 145 -12.77 -3.53 -9.44
N ILE A 146 -13.64 -4.04 -8.56
CA ILE A 146 -13.32 -5.13 -7.62
C ILE A 146 -12.91 -6.39 -8.40
N ALA A 147 -13.69 -6.78 -9.42
CA ALA A 147 -13.40 -7.96 -10.21
C ALA A 147 -12.04 -7.86 -10.92
N LEU A 148 -11.71 -6.70 -11.49
CA LEU A 148 -10.42 -6.47 -12.14
C LEU A 148 -9.28 -6.52 -11.10
N GLY A 149 -9.46 -5.90 -9.93
CA GLY A 149 -8.47 -5.94 -8.85
C GLY A 149 -8.22 -7.37 -8.36
N VAL A 150 -9.28 -8.17 -8.20
CA VAL A 150 -9.13 -9.60 -7.84
C VAL A 150 -8.43 -10.41 -8.93
N LEU A 151 -8.63 -10.08 -10.21
CA LEU A 151 -7.96 -10.76 -11.31
C LEU A 151 -6.47 -10.43 -11.41
N ILE A 152 -6.05 -9.25 -10.97
CA ILE A 152 -4.64 -8.83 -10.95
C ILE A 152 -4.05 -9.12 -9.57
N PHE A 153 -4.00 -10.37 -9.18
CA PHE A 153 -3.56 -10.84 -7.85
C PHE A 153 -2.03 -11.12 -7.74
N ILE A 154 -1.30 -10.86 -8.80
CA ILE A 154 0.09 -11.28 -8.97
C ILE A 154 1.02 -10.50 -8.05
N ASP A 155 0.83 -9.17 -8.03
CA ASP A 155 1.61 -8.21 -7.27
C ASP A 155 0.73 -7.00 -6.93
N ASP A 156 0.85 -6.49 -5.72
CA ASP A 156 0.02 -5.42 -5.19
C ASP A 156 0.34 -4.04 -5.80
N TYR A 157 1.62 -3.76 -6.06
CA TYR A 157 2.03 -2.51 -6.73
C TYR A 157 1.50 -2.45 -8.16
N PHE A 158 1.65 -3.56 -8.87
CA PHE A 158 1.13 -3.71 -10.22
C PHE A 158 -0.41 -3.58 -10.24
N ASN A 159 -1.09 -4.18 -9.26
CA ASN A 159 -2.54 -4.05 -9.09
C ASN A 159 -2.94 -2.58 -8.93
N CYS A 160 -2.39 -1.89 -7.93
CA CYS A 160 -2.74 -0.50 -7.61
C CYS A 160 -2.73 0.42 -8.83
N LEU A 161 -1.69 0.34 -9.61
CA LEU A 161 -1.47 1.27 -10.71
C LEU A 161 -2.25 0.85 -11.98
N THR A 162 -2.33 -0.45 -12.24
CA THR A 162 -3.03 -0.97 -13.43
C THR A 162 -4.54 -0.82 -13.27
N VAL A 163 -5.12 -1.28 -12.16
CA VAL A 163 -6.56 -1.15 -11.91
C VAL A 163 -6.98 0.32 -11.92
N GLY A 164 -6.17 1.20 -11.30
CA GLY A 164 -6.41 2.63 -11.31
C GLY A 164 -6.46 3.22 -12.71
N SER A 165 -5.46 2.92 -13.53
CA SER A 165 -5.38 3.45 -14.90
C SER A 165 -6.54 3.00 -15.80
N VAL A 166 -6.98 1.74 -15.63
CA VAL A 166 -8.07 1.12 -16.41
C VAL A 166 -9.45 1.61 -15.96
N MET A 167 -9.69 1.60 -14.65
CA MET A 167 -11.04 1.80 -14.11
C MET A 167 -11.39 3.27 -13.85
N LYS A 168 -10.40 4.15 -13.79
CA LYS A 168 -10.61 5.59 -13.61
C LYS A 168 -11.61 6.19 -14.60
N PRO A 169 -11.47 6.05 -15.92
CA PRO A 169 -12.45 6.61 -16.86
C PRO A 169 -13.84 6.01 -16.68
N VAL A 170 -13.95 4.75 -16.27
CA VAL A 170 -15.24 4.08 -16.02
C VAL A 170 -15.92 4.63 -14.77
N THR A 171 -15.16 4.75 -13.68
CA THR A 171 -15.68 5.25 -12.39
C THR A 171 -16.03 6.72 -12.45
N ASP A 172 -15.27 7.54 -13.18
CA ASP A 172 -15.56 8.96 -13.40
C ASP A 172 -16.91 9.15 -14.12
N GLU A 173 -17.13 8.40 -15.20
CA GLU A 173 -18.36 8.46 -15.98
C GLU A 173 -19.59 8.06 -15.13
N HIS A 174 -19.41 7.13 -14.19
CA HIS A 174 -20.45 6.68 -13.27
C HIS A 174 -20.52 7.48 -11.96
N LYS A 175 -19.81 8.63 -11.88
CA LYS A 175 -19.81 9.52 -10.72
C LYS A 175 -19.44 8.82 -9.40
N VAL A 176 -18.48 7.91 -9.45
CA VAL A 176 -17.84 7.32 -8.27
C VAL A 176 -16.69 8.24 -7.86
N SER A 177 -16.55 8.58 -6.57
CA SER A 177 -15.49 9.46 -6.13
C SER A 177 -14.10 8.85 -6.32
N ARG A 178 -13.10 9.70 -6.49
CA ARG A 178 -11.70 9.25 -6.57
C ARG A 178 -11.24 8.58 -5.29
N ALA A 179 -11.72 9.03 -4.14
CA ALA A 179 -11.48 8.38 -2.85
C ALA A 179 -12.07 6.96 -2.81
N LYS A 180 -13.28 6.75 -3.36
CA LYS A 180 -13.88 5.41 -3.44
C LYS A 180 -13.12 4.51 -4.40
N LEU A 181 -12.69 5.04 -5.55
CA LEU A 181 -11.85 4.29 -6.49
C LEU A 181 -10.53 3.88 -5.82
N ALA A 182 -9.85 4.81 -5.14
CA ALA A 182 -8.62 4.52 -4.42
C ALA A 182 -8.81 3.42 -3.37
N TYR A 183 -9.90 3.47 -2.59
CA TYR A 183 -10.25 2.42 -1.63
C TYR A 183 -10.46 1.05 -2.30
N LEU A 184 -11.20 1.00 -3.41
CA LEU A 184 -11.44 -0.28 -4.12
C LEU A 184 -10.15 -0.87 -4.69
N ILE A 185 -9.23 -0.03 -5.15
CA ILE A 185 -7.91 -0.44 -5.62
C ILE A 185 -7.09 -1.00 -4.46
N ASP A 186 -6.90 -0.22 -3.41
CA ASP A 186 -6.08 -0.58 -2.26
C ASP A 186 -6.59 -1.85 -1.57
N ALA A 187 -7.91 -1.93 -1.36
CA ALA A 187 -8.57 -3.08 -0.76
C ALA A 187 -8.58 -4.36 -1.65
N THR A 188 -8.25 -4.25 -2.95
CA THR A 188 -8.04 -5.41 -3.84
C THR A 188 -6.58 -5.66 -4.17
N ALA A 189 -5.65 -4.85 -3.69
CA ALA A 189 -4.23 -5.04 -3.90
C ALA A 189 -3.66 -6.02 -2.85
N ALA A 190 -3.07 -5.53 -1.78
CA ALA A 190 -2.48 -6.38 -0.74
C ALA A 190 -3.45 -7.43 -0.15
N PRO A 191 -4.74 -7.11 0.15
CA PRO A 191 -5.66 -8.12 0.66
C PRO A 191 -5.94 -9.28 -0.29
N VAL A 192 -5.86 -9.08 -1.60
CA VAL A 192 -6.02 -10.16 -2.57
C VAL A 192 -4.71 -10.93 -2.76
N CYS A 193 -3.59 -10.23 -2.88
CA CYS A 193 -2.28 -10.86 -3.08
C CYS A 193 -1.88 -11.79 -1.93
N ILE A 194 -2.20 -11.43 -0.68
CA ILE A 194 -1.86 -12.23 0.52
C ILE A 194 -2.65 -13.54 0.65
N ILE A 195 -3.74 -13.72 -0.10
CA ILE A 195 -4.53 -14.97 -0.14
C ILE A 195 -4.44 -15.67 -1.49
N ALA A 196 -3.68 -15.12 -2.44
CA ALA A 196 -3.47 -15.71 -3.75
C ALA A 196 -2.32 -16.73 -3.69
N PRO A 197 -2.55 -18.01 -4.07
CA PRO A 197 -1.52 -19.04 -4.01
C PRO A 197 -0.29 -18.78 -4.88
N ILE A 198 -0.48 -18.03 -5.97
CA ILE A 198 0.56 -17.70 -6.93
C ILE A 198 0.70 -16.17 -6.93
N SER A 199 1.48 -15.65 -5.97
CA SER A 199 1.75 -14.21 -5.84
C SER A 199 3.17 -14.01 -5.31
N SER A 200 3.70 -12.81 -5.48
CA SER A 200 4.97 -12.39 -4.84
C SER A 200 4.94 -12.57 -3.32
N TRP A 201 3.75 -12.47 -2.72
CA TRP A 201 3.53 -12.61 -1.29
C TRP A 201 3.62 -14.06 -0.79
N ALA A 202 3.10 -15.03 -1.57
CA ALA A 202 3.22 -16.45 -1.23
C ALA A 202 4.68 -16.88 -1.11
N ALA A 203 5.52 -16.38 -2.00
CA ALA A 203 6.96 -16.59 -1.99
C ALA A 203 7.63 -16.06 -0.73
N ALA A 204 7.40 -14.77 -0.45
CA ALA A 204 8.01 -14.11 0.68
C ALA A 204 7.65 -14.78 2.01
N VAL A 205 6.36 -15.06 2.22
CA VAL A 205 5.90 -15.73 3.45
C VAL A 205 6.51 -17.12 3.58
N SER A 206 6.59 -17.88 2.47
CA SER A 206 7.22 -19.21 2.47
C SER A 206 8.69 -19.16 2.86
N GLY A 207 9.42 -18.13 2.45
CA GLY A 207 10.84 -17.94 2.77
C GLY A 207 11.13 -17.64 4.24
N PHE A 208 10.13 -17.21 5.03
CA PHE A 208 10.27 -16.93 6.45
C PHE A 208 9.95 -18.12 7.37
N VAL A 209 9.51 -19.25 6.81
CA VAL A 209 9.20 -20.46 7.57
C VAL A 209 10.37 -21.45 7.43
N GLU A 210 11.29 -21.42 8.39
CA GLU A 210 12.42 -22.33 8.43
C GLU A 210 12.02 -23.71 8.97
N GLY A 211 12.51 -24.77 8.34
CA GLY A 211 12.38 -26.15 8.82
C GLY A 211 11.11 -26.90 8.42
N GLU A 212 10.18 -26.28 7.70
CA GLU A 212 8.98 -26.91 7.11
C GLU A 212 8.75 -26.40 5.67
N ASP A 213 7.82 -27.06 4.94
CA ASP A 213 7.37 -26.56 3.63
C ASP A 213 6.56 -25.27 3.80
N GLY A 214 7.24 -24.13 3.69
CA GLY A 214 6.66 -22.80 3.87
C GLY A 214 5.49 -22.53 2.92
N PHE A 215 5.53 -23.06 1.69
CA PHE A 215 4.42 -22.91 0.75
C PHE A 215 3.17 -23.66 1.22
N SER A 216 3.33 -24.90 1.72
CA SER A 216 2.21 -25.66 2.30
C SER A 216 1.59 -24.93 3.50
N ILE A 217 2.42 -24.35 4.37
CA ILE A 217 1.95 -23.56 5.52
C ILE A 217 1.19 -22.31 5.04
N PHE A 218 1.71 -21.62 4.03
CA PHE A 218 1.00 -20.47 3.43
C PHE A 218 -0.39 -20.86 2.92
N ILE A 219 -0.50 -21.94 2.14
CA ILE A 219 -1.80 -22.41 1.62
C ILE A 219 -2.77 -22.74 2.76
N ARG A 220 -2.29 -23.41 3.82
CA ARG A 220 -3.09 -23.75 5.00
C ARG A 220 -3.49 -22.52 5.82
N ALA A 221 -2.74 -21.43 5.74
CA ALA A 221 -3.03 -20.17 6.40
C ALA A 221 -4.11 -19.33 5.69
N ILE A 222 -4.31 -19.51 4.38
CA ILE A 222 -5.28 -18.72 3.58
C ILE A 222 -6.69 -18.70 4.20
N PRO A 223 -7.32 -19.83 4.60
CA PRO A 223 -8.67 -19.83 5.15
C PRO A 223 -8.81 -19.05 6.47
N TYR A 224 -7.70 -18.82 7.16
CA TYR A 224 -7.63 -18.06 8.41
C TYR A 224 -7.26 -16.59 8.19
N ASN A 225 -7.02 -16.14 6.94
CA ASN A 225 -6.73 -14.72 6.67
C ASN A 225 -8.02 -13.89 6.69
N PHE A 226 -8.53 -13.68 7.92
CA PHE A 226 -9.86 -13.07 8.11
C PHE A 226 -9.90 -11.63 7.62
N TYR A 227 -8.84 -10.83 7.81
CA TYR A 227 -8.87 -9.44 7.35
C TYR A 227 -9.02 -9.35 5.83
N ALA A 228 -8.23 -10.10 5.07
CA ALA A 228 -8.30 -10.09 3.62
C ALA A 228 -9.68 -10.57 3.09
N ILE A 229 -10.16 -11.71 3.61
CA ILE A 229 -11.43 -12.29 3.18
C ILE A 229 -12.60 -11.37 3.56
N LEU A 230 -12.65 -10.86 4.81
CA LEU A 230 -13.70 -9.96 5.26
C LEU A 230 -13.66 -8.60 4.55
N THR A 231 -12.48 -8.10 4.15
CA THR A 231 -12.37 -6.88 3.34
C THR A 231 -13.03 -7.05 1.98
N ILE A 232 -12.82 -8.18 1.31
CA ILE A 232 -13.47 -8.48 0.03
C ILE A 232 -14.98 -8.60 0.20
N ILE A 233 -15.43 -9.33 1.23
CA ILE A 233 -16.87 -9.46 1.55
C ILE A 233 -17.47 -8.09 1.85
N MET A 234 -16.77 -7.24 2.61
CA MET A 234 -17.22 -5.88 2.92
C MET A 234 -17.38 -5.03 1.67
N MET A 235 -16.37 -4.99 0.79
CA MET A 235 -16.45 -4.22 -0.46
C MET A 235 -17.67 -4.60 -1.29
N ILE A 236 -17.85 -5.90 -1.53
CA ILE A 236 -18.98 -6.42 -2.31
C ILE A 236 -20.32 -6.08 -1.62
N SER A 237 -20.40 -6.31 -0.31
CA SER A 237 -21.61 -6.06 0.48
C SER A 237 -21.98 -4.57 0.49
N MET A 238 -21.01 -3.66 0.63
CA MET A 238 -21.24 -2.22 0.59
C MET A 238 -21.80 -1.76 -0.76
N VAL A 239 -21.27 -2.28 -1.86
CA VAL A 239 -21.74 -1.96 -3.21
C VAL A 239 -23.17 -2.46 -3.41
N ILE A 240 -23.48 -3.71 -3.00
CA ILE A 240 -24.82 -4.31 -3.14
C ILE A 240 -25.83 -3.58 -2.24
N LEU A 241 -25.48 -3.30 -0.99
CA LEU A 241 -26.33 -2.62 -0.01
C LEU A 241 -26.42 -1.11 -0.27
N LYS A 242 -25.56 -0.56 -1.14
CA LYS A 242 -25.44 0.88 -1.46
C LYS A 242 -25.20 1.72 -0.20
N VAL A 243 -24.27 1.28 0.64
CA VAL A 243 -23.94 1.91 1.93
C VAL A 243 -22.54 2.49 1.88
N ASP A 244 -22.44 3.77 2.19
CA ASP A 244 -21.19 4.45 2.49
C ASP A 244 -21.33 5.16 3.83
N PHE A 245 -20.28 5.11 4.67
CA PHE A 245 -20.28 5.73 5.99
C PHE A 245 -18.96 6.47 6.25
N GLY A 246 -18.90 7.19 7.36
CA GLY A 246 -17.75 8.05 7.66
C GLY A 246 -17.56 9.15 6.62
N SER A 247 -16.33 9.57 6.41
CA SER A 247 -15.98 10.61 5.43
C SER A 247 -16.24 10.20 3.98
N MET A 248 -16.20 8.90 3.66
CA MET A 248 -16.52 8.40 2.32
C MET A 248 -17.94 8.76 1.88
N LYS A 249 -18.93 8.76 2.79
CA LYS A 249 -20.30 9.18 2.49
C LYS A 249 -20.34 10.58 1.88
N THR A 250 -19.54 11.51 2.42
CA THR A 250 -19.46 12.87 1.92
C THR A 250 -18.82 12.94 0.55
N HIS A 251 -17.72 12.19 0.32
CA HIS A 251 -17.05 12.13 -0.98
C HIS A 251 -17.98 11.57 -2.07
N GLU A 252 -18.71 10.51 -1.75
CA GLU A 252 -19.66 9.90 -2.67
C GLU A 252 -20.86 10.80 -2.97
N ALA A 253 -21.36 11.54 -1.97
CA ALA A 253 -22.42 12.54 -2.17
C ALA A 253 -21.97 13.72 -3.06
N ASN A 254 -20.72 14.15 -2.91
CA ASN A 254 -20.14 15.21 -3.75
C ASN A 254 -19.90 14.71 -5.19
N ALA A 255 -19.45 13.47 -5.35
CA ALA A 255 -19.25 12.85 -6.66
C ALA A 255 -20.56 12.77 -7.47
N LEU A 256 -21.69 12.48 -6.83
CA LEU A 256 -23.01 12.51 -7.47
C LEU A 256 -23.35 13.89 -8.03
N LYS A 257 -22.86 14.96 -7.40
CA LYS A 257 -23.05 16.36 -7.86
C LYS A 257 -22.01 16.78 -8.91
N GLY A 258 -21.05 15.89 -9.26
CA GLY A 258 -20.00 16.14 -10.25
C GLY A 258 -18.65 16.56 -9.67
N ASP A 259 -18.50 16.65 -8.33
CA ASP A 259 -17.23 16.90 -7.66
C ASP A 259 -16.59 15.58 -7.21
N LEU A 260 -15.82 14.97 -8.10
CA LEU A 260 -15.17 13.67 -7.87
C LEU A 260 -14.06 13.73 -6.82
N PHE A 261 -13.55 14.92 -6.51
CA PHE A 261 -12.40 15.13 -5.61
C PHE A 261 -12.79 15.75 -4.27
N SER A 262 -14.06 16.14 -4.08
CA SER A 262 -14.56 16.84 -2.88
C SER A 262 -13.80 18.14 -2.56
N THR A 263 -13.39 18.88 -3.59
CA THR A 263 -12.66 20.13 -3.47
C THR A 263 -13.55 21.36 -3.41
N GLY A 264 -14.87 21.19 -3.56
CA GLY A 264 -15.84 22.28 -3.70
C GLY A 264 -15.78 22.97 -5.07
N LYS A 265 -14.91 22.50 -5.98
CA LYS A 265 -14.80 22.98 -7.35
C LYS A 265 -15.27 21.87 -8.29
N ASN A 266 -16.11 22.23 -9.27
CA ASN A 266 -16.39 21.32 -10.38
C ASN A 266 -15.09 21.13 -11.17
N THR A 267 -14.32 20.11 -10.83
CA THR A 267 -13.05 19.75 -11.46
C THR A 267 -13.24 18.98 -12.78
N ALA A 268 -14.41 19.11 -13.40
CA ALA A 268 -14.63 18.67 -14.78
C ALA A 268 -13.76 19.42 -15.81
N VAL A 269 -13.02 20.44 -15.37
CA VAL A 269 -12.01 21.13 -16.19
C VAL A 269 -10.63 20.56 -15.81
N GLN A 270 -10.36 19.31 -16.21
CA GLN A 270 -8.98 18.91 -16.46
C GLN A 270 -8.44 19.80 -17.58
N GLU A 271 -7.22 20.32 -17.43
CA GLU A 271 -6.45 20.86 -18.56
C GLU A 271 -6.60 19.84 -19.70
N THR A 272 -7.25 20.27 -20.77
CA THR A 272 -7.50 19.42 -21.93
C THR A 272 -6.17 19.19 -22.62
N VAL A 273 -5.43 18.18 -22.19
CA VAL A 273 -4.37 17.61 -23.00
C VAL A 273 -5.03 17.29 -24.34
N PRO A 274 -4.51 17.75 -25.48
CA PRO A 274 -5.11 17.50 -26.77
C PRO A 274 -5.24 15.98 -26.97
N VAL A 275 -6.44 15.49 -26.85
CA VAL A 275 -6.79 14.06 -26.99
C VAL A 275 -7.06 13.81 -28.46
N ASN A 276 -6.51 12.75 -29.01
CA ASN A 276 -6.82 12.34 -30.38
C ASN A 276 -8.29 11.91 -30.45
N ALA A 277 -9.12 12.70 -31.14
CA ALA A 277 -10.54 12.41 -31.33
C ALA A 277 -10.82 11.11 -32.11
N LYS A 278 -9.81 10.51 -32.76
CA LYS A 278 -9.90 9.23 -33.48
C LYS A 278 -9.50 8.02 -32.62
N GLY A 279 -9.22 8.23 -31.32
CA GLY A 279 -8.86 7.16 -30.38
C GLY A 279 -9.92 6.07 -30.33
N LYS A 280 -9.48 4.83 -30.23
CA LYS A 280 -10.34 3.64 -30.15
C LYS A 280 -10.06 2.91 -28.83
N VAL A 281 -11.01 2.10 -28.37
CA VAL A 281 -10.89 1.24 -27.18
C VAL A 281 -9.60 0.40 -27.22
N ILE A 282 -9.21 -0.06 -28.39
CA ILE A 282 -8.00 -0.87 -28.61
C ILE A 282 -6.71 -0.09 -28.26
N ASP A 283 -6.74 1.25 -28.31
CA ASP A 283 -5.60 2.10 -27.96
C ASP A 283 -5.40 2.23 -26.44
N LEU A 284 -6.33 1.72 -25.64
CA LEU A 284 -6.16 1.46 -24.22
C LEU A 284 -5.85 -0.02 -23.96
N LEU A 285 -6.61 -0.94 -24.55
CA LEU A 285 -6.54 -2.36 -24.21
C LEU A 285 -5.22 -3.00 -24.63
N ILE A 286 -4.68 -2.69 -25.82
CA ILE A 286 -3.42 -3.28 -26.29
C ILE A 286 -2.23 -2.90 -25.36
N PRO A 287 -2.01 -1.62 -25.00
CA PRO A 287 -0.96 -1.26 -24.04
C PRO A 287 -1.09 -1.97 -22.69
N ILE A 288 -2.31 -2.11 -22.17
CA ILE A 288 -2.54 -2.78 -20.89
C ILE A 288 -2.26 -4.28 -20.98
N ILE A 289 -2.75 -4.96 -22.02
CA ILE A 289 -2.46 -6.37 -22.25
C ILE A 289 -0.95 -6.59 -22.44
N ALA A 290 -0.30 -5.73 -23.22
CA ALA A 290 1.16 -5.77 -23.38
C ALA A 290 1.88 -5.57 -22.04
N LEU A 291 1.41 -4.64 -21.20
CA LEU A 291 1.96 -4.40 -19.87
C LEU A 291 1.84 -5.65 -18.99
N ILE A 292 0.65 -6.24 -18.91
CA ILE A 292 0.40 -7.46 -18.13
C ILE A 292 1.32 -8.59 -18.60
N ILE A 293 1.35 -8.87 -19.89
CA ILE A 293 2.18 -9.96 -20.46
C ILE A 293 3.66 -9.70 -20.20
N CYS A 294 4.16 -8.51 -20.50
CA CYS A 294 5.57 -8.17 -20.32
C CYS A 294 6.00 -8.20 -18.84
N CYS A 295 5.15 -7.72 -17.92
CA CYS A 295 5.45 -7.77 -16.49
C CYS A 295 5.45 -9.20 -15.95
N VAL A 296 4.50 -10.05 -16.36
CA VAL A 296 4.49 -11.48 -16.00
C VAL A 296 5.77 -12.17 -16.53
N ILE A 297 6.14 -11.91 -17.78
CA ILE A 297 7.39 -12.46 -18.35
C ILE A 297 8.61 -11.93 -17.57
N GLY A 298 8.64 -10.63 -17.22
CA GLY A 298 9.71 -10.04 -16.44
C GLY A 298 9.86 -10.68 -15.06
N MET A 299 8.75 -10.96 -14.38
CA MET A 299 8.75 -11.60 -13.06
C MET A 299 9.25 -13.05 -13.16
N ILE A 300 8.72 -13.88 -14.05
CA ILE A 300 9.19 -15.28 -14.18
C ILE A 300 10.63 -15.36 -14.72
N TYR A 301 11.09 -14.35 -15.49
CA TYR A 301 12.47 -14.24 -15.92
C TYR A 301 13.41 -14.05 -14.73
N THR A 302 13.10 -13.10 -13.85
CA THR A 302 13.91 -12.84 -12.64
C THR A 302 13.89 -14.03 -11.67
N GLY A 303 12.83 -14.83 -11.68
CA GLY A 303 12.68 -16.03 -10.84
C GLY A 303 13.29 -17.32 -11.42
N GLY A 304 14.00 -17.23 -12.58
CA GLY A 304 14.74 -18.37 -13.14
C GLY A 304 13.92 -19.35 -13.98
N PHE A 305 12.75 -18.97 -14.48
CA PHE A 305 11.93 -19.83 -15.35
C PHE A 305 12.69 -20.31 -16.60
N PHE A 306 13.44 -19.41 -17.21
CA PHE A 306 14.21 -19.74 -18.42
C PHE A 306 15.50 -20.53 -18.11
N ASP A 307 15.87 -20.64 -16.82
CA ASP A 307 16.98 -21.45 -16.31
C ASP A 307 16.50 -22.84 -15.83
N GLY A 308 15.20 -23.16 -16.03
CA GLY A 308 14.63 -24.49 -15.78
C GLY A 308 13.77 -24.60 -14.51
N ALA A 309 13.49 -23.50 -13.80
CA ALA A 309 12.51 -23.52 -12.72
C ALA A 309 11.09 -23.70 -13.28
N ASP A 310 10.23 -24.41 -12.56
CA ASP A 310 8.80 -24.46 -12.91
C ASP A 310 8.13 -23.11 -12.70
N PHE A 311 6.95 -22.92 -13.29
CA PHE A 311 6.25 -21.62 -13.27
C PHE A 311 5.96 -21.11 -11.87
N VAL A 312 5.54 -21.99 -10.94
CA VAL A 312 5.20 -21.59 -9.56
C VAL A 312 6.46 -21.19 -8.81
N THR A 313 7.52 -21.98 -8.90
CA THR A 313 8.83 -21.69 -8.29
C THR A 313 9.44 -20.42 -8.86
N ALA A 314 9.42 -20.23 -10.18
CA ALA A 314 9.92 -19.02 -10.81
C ALA A 314 9.14 -17.78 -10.37
N PHE A 315 7.82 -17.91 -10.26
CA PHE A 315 6.99 -16.82 -9.76
C PHE A 315 7.30 -16.48 -8.29
N SER A 316 7.47 -17.52 -7.48
CA SER A 316 7.82 -17.42 -6.07
C SER A 316 9.18 -16.74 -5.84
N ASN A 317 10.17 -17.03 -6.67
CA ASN A 317 11.52 -16.49 -6.56
C ASN A 317 11.71 -15.17 -7.34
N SER A 318 10.62 -14.57 -7.87
CA SER A 318 10.73 -13.38 -8.69
C SER A 318 11.17 -12.15 -7.88
N ASP A 319 12.08 -11.37 -8.47
CA ASP A 319 12.35 -10.01 -8.03
C ASP A 319 11.33 -9.06 -8.68
N ALA A 320 10.29 -8.68 -7.92
CA ALA A 320 9.21 -7.84 -8.41
C ALA A 320 9.72 -6.47 -8.90
N SER A 321 10.69 -5.87 -8.23
CA SER A 321 11.19 -4.55 -8.60
C SER A 321 11.88 -4.55 -9.97
N VAL A 322 12.74 -5.54 -10.21
CA VAL A 322 13.43 -5.72 -11.49
C VAL A 322 12.47 -6.23 -12.56
N GLY A 323 11.64 -7.24 -12.24
CA GLY A 323 10.69 -7.85 -13.18
C GLY A 323 9.67 -6.84 -13.71
N LEU A 324 9.10 -6.02 -12.82
CA LEU A 324 8.12 -4.99 -13.19
C LEU A 324 8.78 -3.84 -13.98
N ALA A 325 9.98 -3.40 -13.59
CA ALA A 325 10.71 -2.37 -14.33
C ALA A 325 11.03 -2.84 -15.77
N LEU A 326 11.61 -4.03 -15.94
CA LEU A 326 11.91 -4.59 -17.26
C LEU A 326 10.63 -4.80 -18.09
N GLY A 327 9.61 -5.41 -17.50
CA GLY A 327 8.35 -5.67 -18.18
C GLY A 327 7.66 -4.40 -18.64
N SER A 328 7.62 -3.37 -17.80
CA SER A 328 6.99 -2.09 -18.14
C SER A 328 7.75 -1.33 -19.24
N ILE A 329 9.10 -1.34 -19.25
CA ILE A 329 9.92 -0.77 -20.32
C ILE A 329 9.61 -1.48 -21.65
N CYS A 330 9.60 -2.81 -21.67
CA CYS A 330 9.25 -3.57 -22.87
C CYS A 330 7.83 -3.24 -23.37
N ALA A 331 6.87 -3.18 -22.48
CA ALA A 331 5.48 -2.83 -22.80
C ALA A 331 5.35 -1.40 -23.36
N MET A 332 6.09 -0.45 -22.79
CA MET A 332 6.13 0.94 -23.27
C MET A 332 6.70 1.00 -24.70
N ILE A 333 7.81 0.32 -24.96
CA ILE A 333 8.42 0.26 -26.30
C ILE A 333 7.42 -0.35 -27.29
N LEU A 334 6.81 -1.47 -26.97
CA LEU A 334 5.77 -2.11 -27.80
C LEU A 334 4.60 -1.16 -28.05
N THR A 335 4.13 -0.46 -27.02
CA THR A 335 3.05 0.53 -27.14
C THR A 335 3.39 1.64 -28.11
N ILE A 336 4.61 2.22 -28.00
CA ILE A 336 5.08 3.26 -28.91
C ILE A 336 5.14 2.73 -30.34
N ILE A 337 5.71 1.55 -30.57
CA ILE A 337 5.78 0.92 -31.90
C ILE A 337 4.37 0.73 -32.49
N ILE A 338 3.44 0.20 -31.71
CA ILE A 338 2.05 0.01 -32.14
C ILE A 338 1.39 1.33 -32.52
N TYR A 339 1.57 2.39 -31.71
CA TYR A 339 0.96 3.69 -32.01
C TYR A 339 1.56 4.35 -33.26
N LEU A 340 2.87 4.18 -33.50
CA LEU A 340 3.51 4.65 -34.73
C LEU A 340 3.01 3.91 -35.96
N ILE A 341 2.92 2.55 -35.94
CA ILE A 341 2.42 1.72 -37.05
C ILE A 341 0.95 2.08 -37.33
N ARG A 342 0.14 2.23 -36.30
CA ARG A 342 -1.28 2.60 -36.43
C ARG A 342 -1.50 4.08 -36.73
N ARG A 343 -0.44 4.89 -36.73
CA ARG A 343 -0.48 6.36 -36.94
C ARG A 343 -1.45 7.06 -35.97
N VAL A 344 -1.56 6.57 -34.74
CA VAL A 344 -2.37 7.16 -33.68
C VAL A 344 -1.66 8.38 -33.10
N LEU A 345 -0.37 8.25 -32.83
CA LEU A 345 0.54 9.31 -32.40
C LEU A 345 1.79 9.31 -33.29
N ASN A 346 2.42 10.46 -33.45
CA ASN A 346 3.76 10.54 -34.05
C ASN A 346 4.84 10.37 -32.97
N PHE A 347 6.10 10.14 -33.39
CA PHE A 347 7.21 9.89 -32.47
C PHE A 347 7.44 11.04 -31.48
N THR A 348 7.35 12.29 -31.95
CA THR A 348 7.53 13.47 -31.08
C THR A 348 6.43 13.55 -30.01
N GLU A 349 5.19 13.19 -30.34
CA GLU A 349 4.08 13.13 -29.39
C GLU A 349 4.30 12.03 -28.35
N CYS A 350 4.79 10.86 -28.77
CA CYS A 350 5.14 9.79 -27.83
C CYS A 350 6.25 10.23 -26.86
N MET A 351 7.30 10.88 -27.36
CA MET A 351 8.41 11.34 -26.52
C MET A 351 7.98 12.41 -25.51
N LYS A 352 7.00 13.25 -25.83
CA LYS A 352 6.43 14.23 -24.89
C LYS A 352 5.67 13.56 -23.73
N CYS A 353 5.15 12.36 -23.92
CA CYS A 353 4.46 11.62 -22.86
C CYS A 353 5.41 11.14 -21.74
N LEU A 354 6.70 10.95 -22.02
CA LEU A 354 7.68 10.53 -21.01
C LEU A 354 7.81 11.54 -19.86
N PRO A 355 8.17 12.82 -20.13
CA PRO A 355 8.25 13.81 -19.06
C PRO A 355 6.88 14.13 -18.44
N ASP A 356 5.78 14.03 -19.19
CA ASP A 356 4.43 14.23 -18.65
C ASP A 356 4.08 13.13 -17.64
N GLY A 357 4.42 11.88 -17.96
CA GLY A 357 4.24 10.74 -17.05
C GLY A 357 5.11 10.84 -15.80
N PHE A 358 6.39 11.23 -15.96
CA PHE A 358 7.28 11.46 -14.82
C PHE A 358 6.69 12.52 -13.86
N LYS A 359 6.27 13.67 -14.41
CA LYS A 359 5.64 14.73 -13.60
C LYS A 359 4.41 14.26 -12.84
N ALA A 360 3.59 13.40 -13.46
CA ALA A 360 2.39 12.85 -12.82
C ALA A 360 2.71 11.96 -11.60
N MET A 361 3.89 11.30 -11.61
CA MET A 361 4.32 10.40 -10.54
C MET A 361 5.20 11.07 -9.47
N VAL A 362 5.66 12.31 -9.69
CA VAL A 362 6.49 13.04 -8.71
C VAL A 362 5.91 13.05 -7.29
N PRO A 363 4.60 13.28 -7.07
CA PRO A 363 4.05 13.24 -5.71
C PRO A 363 4.25 11.87 -5.04
N ALA A 364 3.96 10.78 -5.74
CA ALA A 364 4.14 9.43 -5.21
C ALA A 364 5.62 9.12 -4.93
N ILE A 365 6.51 9.45 -5.86
CA ILE A 365 7.97 9.28 -5.70
C ILE A 365 8.48 10.01 -4.45
N LEU A 366 8.05 11.26 -4.25
CA LEU A 366 8.46 12.02 -3.06
C LEU A 366 7.95 11.39 -1.77
N ILE A 367 6.66 10.99 -1.72
CA ILE A 367 6.10 10.37 -0.52
C ILE A 367 6.81 9.05 -0.22
N LEU A 368 7.03 8.19 -1.23
CA LEU A 368 7.77 6.93 -1.07
C LEU A 368 9.19 7.17 -0.54
N THR A 369 9.91 8.12 -1.12
CA THR A 369 11.28 8.45 -0.66
C THR A 369 11.29 8.87 0.81
N PHE A 370 10.35 9.72 1.25
CA PHE A 370 10.25 10.12 2.64
C PHE A 370 9.81 8.96 3.55
N ALA A 371 8.86 8.12 3.10
CA ALA A 371 8.37 6.98 3.86
C ALA A 371 9.48 5.94 4.09
N TRP A 372 10.23 5.58 3.05
CA TRP A 372 11.38 4.68 3.17
C TRP A 372 12.49 5.25 4.06
N THR A 373 12.74 6.57 3.98
CA THR A 373 13.68 7.24 4.87
C THR A 373 13.20 7.17 6.33
N LEU A 374 11.92 7.41 6.59
CA LEU A 374 11.34 7.27 7.93
C LEU A 374 11.44 5.84 8.44
N LYS A 375 11.20 4.85 7.56
CA LYS A 375 11.41 3.43 7.86
C LYS A 375 12.86 3.16 8.27
N ALA A 376 13.84 3.63 7.49
CA ALA A 376 15.26 3.46 7.79
C ALA A 376 15.62 4.06 9.17
N MET A 377 15.11 5.24 9.51
CA MET A 377 15.28 5.85 10.84
C MET A 377 14.63 5.02 11.95
N THR A 378 13.49 4.41 11.69
CA THR A 378 12.76 3.56 12.64
C THR A 378 13.50 2.24 12.87
N ASP A 379 14.00 1.64 11.80
CA ASP A 379 14.76 0.38 11.83
C ASP A 379 16.08 0.56 12.57
N SER A 380 16.79 1.67 12.35
CA SER A 380 18.04 1.99 13.04
C SER A 380 17.87 2.17 14.57
N LEU A 381 16.66 2.48 15.01
CA LEU A 381 16.30 2.51 16.44
C LEU A 381 15.88 1.14 16.99
N GLY A 382 15.86 0.07 16.19
CA GLY A 382 15.52 -1.28 16.63
C GLY A 382 14.03 -1.46 16.96
N ALA A 383 13.12 -0.81 16.26
CA ALA A 383 11.67 -0.95 16.47
C ALA A 383 11.21 -2.40 16.36
N ALA A 384 11.73 -3.14 15.39
CA ALA A 384 11.49 -4.56 15.19
C ALA A 384 11.90 -5.41 16.40
N VAL A 385 13.09 -5.14 16.95
CA VAL A 385 13.62 -5.85 18.11
C VAL A 385 12.75 -5.60 19.35
N PHE A 386 12.31 -4.36 19.57
CA PHE A 386 11.41 -4.01 20.67
C PHE A 386 10.08 -4.77 20.58
N VAL A 387 9.47 -4.83 19.39
CA VAL A 387 8.18 -5.53 19.19
C VAL A 387 8.35 -7.04 19.33
N ALA A 388 9.46 -7.61 18.81
CA ALA A 388 9.78 -9.02 18.94
C ALA A 388 9.88 -9.46 20.41
N ASP A 389 10.63 -8.69 21.24
CA ASP A 389 10.78 -8.95 22.67
C ASP A 389 9.43 -8.88 23.43
N ALA A 390 8.58 -7.90 23.08
CA ALA A 390 7.26 -7.76 23.67
C ALA A 390 6.35 -8.97 23.36
N VAL A 391 6.39 -9.49 22.12
CA VAL A 391 5.62 -10.69 21.72
C VAL A 391 6.12 -11.94 22.43
N GLN A 392 7.46 -12.17 22.48
CA GLN A 392 8.04 -13.32 23.16
C GLN A 392 7.69 -13.36 24.66
N LYS A 393 7.74 -12.22 25.33
CA LYS A 393 7.38 -12.13 26.76
C LYS A 393 5.91 -12.43 27.03
N SER A 394 5.01 -12.19 26.05
CA SER A 394 3.57 -12.43 26.16
C SER A 394 3.18 -13.88 25.88
N ALA A 395 4.01 -14.67 25.21
CA ALA A 395 3.66 -15.99 24.68
C ALA A 395 3.35 -17.07 25.75
N GLY A 396 3.93 -16.97 26.97
CA GLY A 396 3.86 -18.05 27.95
C GLY A 396 2.52 -18.25 28.68
N SER A 397 1.59 -17.27 28.66
CA SER A 397 0.41 -17.27 29.55
C SER A 397 -0.95 -17.37 28.83
N PHE A 398 -1.02 -17.13 27.51
CA PHE A 398 -2.30 -16.96 26.80
C PHE A 398 -2.33 -17.58 25.39
N MET A 399 -1.94 -18.86 25.25
CA MET A 399 -1.77 -19.52 23.94
C MET A 399 -2.98 -19.35 22.99
N ASN A 400 -4.20 -19.55 23.48
CA ASN A 400 -5.40 -19.44 22.64
C ASN A 400 -5.76 -17.99 22.26
N PHE A 401 -5.22 -17.01 22.96
CA PHE A 401 -5.38 -15.59 22.64
C PHE A 401 -4.27 -15.08 21.70
N LEU A 402 -3.17 -15.81 21.56
CA LEU A 402 -2.00 -15.39 20.79
C LEU A 402 -2.33 -15.01 19.34
N PRO A 403 -3.16 -15.73 18.56
CA PRO A 403 -3.50 -15.29 17.21
C PRO A 403 -4.10 -13.88 17.17
N ALA A 404 -5.01 -13.57 18.10
CA ALA A 404 -5.62 -12.24 18.17
C ALA A 404 -4.62 -11.16 18.64
N ILE A 405 -3.73 -11.49 19.57
CA ILE A 405 -2.66 -10.59 20.03
C ILE A 405 -1.67 -10.33 18.89
N ILE A 406 -1.23 -11.36 18.18
CA ILE A 406 -0.32 -11.25 17.02
C ILE A 406 -0.94 -10.39 15.93
N PHE A 407 -2.24 -10.58 15.64
CA PHE A 407 -2.96 -9.74 14.69
C PHE A 407 -2.86 -8.25 15.06
N VAL A 408 -3.13 -7.89 16.33
CA VAL A 408 -3.06 -6.51 16.81
C VAL A 408 -1.63 -5.98 16.75
N VAL A 409 -0.65 -6.77 17.19
CA VAL A 409 0.77 -6.38 17.15
C VAL A 409 1.21 -6.15 15.71
N ALA A 410 0.85 -7.04 14.78
CA ALA A 410 1.15 -6.90 13.36
C ALA A 410 0.49 -5.65 12.76
N CYS A 411 -0.78 -5.36 13.14
CA CYS A 411 -1.46 -4.13 12.72
C CYS A 411 -0.68 -2.88 13.17
N PHE A 412 -0.27 -2.81 14.43
CA PHE A 412 0.47 -1.65 14.93
C PHE A 412 1.85 -1.52 14.32
N LEU A 413 2.56 -2.65 14.13
CA LEU A 413 3.89 -2.63 13.53
C LEU A 413 3.82 -2.18 12.06
N ALA A 414 2.95 -2.78 11.25
CA ALA A 414 2.78 -2.41 9.86
C ALA A 414 2.25 -0.97 9.70
N PHE A 415 1.31 -0.54 10.54
CA PHE A 415 0.84 0.84 10.57
C PHE A 415 1.98 1.83 10.83
N SER A 416 2.88 1.50 11.76
CA SER A 416 4.00 2.36 12.16
C SER A 416 5.14 2.37 11.15
N THR A 417 5.39 1.25 10.47
CA THR A 417 6.50 1.11 9.53
C THR A 417 6.09 1.39 8.08
N GLY A 418 4.78 1.37 7.79
CA GLY A 418 4.24 1.52 6.45
C GLY A 418 4.58 0.35 5.52
N THR A 419 4.84 -0.83 6.08
CA THR A 419 5.21 -2.02 5.28
C THR A 419 4.67 -3.31 5.88
N SER A 420 3.94 -4.06 5.08
CA SER A 420 3.54 -5.43 5.43
C SER A 420 4.73 -6.38 5.41
N TRP A 421 5.61 -6.26 4.42
CA TRP A 421 6.75 -7.16 4.20
C TRP A 421 7.71 -7.20 5.39
N GLY A 422 8.10 -6.02 5.89
CA GLY A 422 8.94 -5.93 7.09
C GLY A 422 8.27 -6.52 8.32
N THR A 423 6.95 -6.34 8.45
CA THR A 423 6.18 -6.81 9.60
C THR A 423 6.13 -8.34 9.67
N PHE A 424 5.74 -9.03 8.59
CA PHE A 424 5.69 -10.49 8.64
C PHE A 424 7.07 -11.14 8.58
N GLY A 425 8.06 -10.50 7.96
CA GLY A 425 9.45 -10.96 8.01
C GLY A 425 10.02 -11.03 9.43
N ILE A 426 9.56 -10.16 10.33
CA ILE A 426 9.94 -10.17 11.75
C ILE A 426 9.07 -11.16 12.56
N LEU A 427 7.75 -11.09 12.39
CA LEU A 427 6.84 -11.79 13.29
C LEU A 427 6.66 -13.26 12.94
N ILE A 428 6.73 -13.67 11.67
CA ILE A 428 6.55 -15.09 11.28
C ILE A 428 7.60 -15.99 11.91
N PRO A 429 8.92 -15.71 11.86
CA PRO A 429 9.93 -16.52 12.54
C PRO A 429 9.68 -16.66 14.05
N ILE A 430 9.20 -15.59 14.71
CA ILE A 430 8.86 -15.63 16.13
C ILE A 430 7.67 -16.56 16.37
N VAL A 431 6.62 -16.46 15.58
CA VAL A 431 5.44 -17.33 15.65
C VAL A 431 5.82 -18.80 15.46
N VAL A 432 6.66 -19.09 14.46
CA VAL A 432 7.18 -20.44 14.19
C VAL A 432 7.91 -20.97 15.43
N ASN A 433 8.86 -20.21 15.98
CA ASN A 433 9.62 -20.60 17.16
C ASN A 433 8.74 -20.87 18.40
N VAL A 434 7.68 -20.09 18.61
CA VAL A 434 6.76 -20.26 19.73
C VAL A 434 5.90 -21.52 19.60
N PHE A 435 5.43 -21.85 18.40
CA PHE A 435 4.40 -22.87 18.21
C PHE A 435 4.88 -24.16 17.55
N MET A 436 6.04 -24.19 16.88
CA MET A 436 6.48 -25.34 16.07
C MET A 436 6.41 -26.66 16.84
N ASN A 437 6.87 -26.68 18.11
CA ASN A 437 6.91 -27.87 18.95
C ASN A 437 5.75 -28.00 19.94
N THR A 438 4.78 -27.07 19.92
CA THR A 438 3.69 -27.02 20.91
C THR A 438 2.32 -27.25 20.30
N ASN A 439 1.95 -26.48 19.28
CA ASN A 439 0.65 -26.58 18.61
C ASN A 439 0.74 -26.11 17.14
N PRO A 440 0.94 -27.05 16.18
CA PRO A 440 1.05 -26.71 14.76
C PRO A 440 -0.20 -26.01 14.20
N GLN A 441 -1.39 -26.28 14.72
CA GLN A 441 -2.61 -25.64 14.26
C GLN A 441 -2.68 -24.17 14.68
N LEU A 442 -2.33 -23.87 15.94
CA LEU A 442 -2.23 -22.47 16.40
C LEU A 442 -1.09 -21.74 15.70
N MET A 443 -0.01 -22.42 15.31
CA MET A 443 1.05 -21.83 14.48
C MET A 443 0.49 -21.29 13.17
N ILE A 444 -0.25 -22.10 12.41
CA ILE A 444 -0.86 -21.71 11.14
C ILE A 444 -1.81 -20.53 11.31
N ILE A 445 -2.67 -20.59 12.34
CA ILE A 445 -3.62 -19.50 12.65
C ILE A 445 -2.85 -18.22 13.01
N SER A 446 -1.77 -18.32 13.76
CA SER A 446 -0.94 -17.18 14.18
C SER A 446 -0.12 -16.60 13.02
N ILE A 447 0.40 -17.43 12.12
CA ILE A 447 1.03 -16.98 10.87
C ILE A 447 0.00 -16.21 10.03
N SER A 448 -1.20 -16.76 9.88
CA SER A 448 -2.28 -16.07 9.18
C SER A 448 -2.68 -14.76 9.86
N ALA A 449 -2.72 -14.72 11.18
CA ALA A 449 -3.00 -13.51 11.95
C ALA A 449 -1.90 -12.45 11.77
N CYS A 450 -0.65 -12.88 11.69
CA CYS A 450 0.47 -12.00 11.38
C CYS A 450 0.33 -11.38 9.98
N MET A 451 0.06 -12.21 8.97
CA MET A 451 -0.15 -11.79 7.58
C MET A 451 -1.33 -10.81 7.47
N ALA A 452 -2.47 -11.16 8.07
CA ALA A 452 -3.69 -10.36 8.07
C ALA A 452 -3.51 -9.03 8.81
N GLY A 453 -2.80 -9.04 9.94
CA GLY A 453 -2.49 -7.86 10.72
C GLY A 453 -1.53 -6.93 9.98
N ALA A 454 -0.52 -7.49 9.33
CA ALA A 454 0.41 -6.72 8.50
C ALA A 454 -0.33 -5.99 7.37
N VAL A 455 -1.18 -6.69 6.63
CA VAL A 455 -2.01 -6.07 5.56
C VAL A 455 -2.97 -5.03 6.13
N CYS A 456 -3.59 -5.29 7.29
CA CYS A 456 -4.50 -4.33 7.92
C CYS A 456 -3.79 -3.05 8.34
N GLY A 457 -2.63 -3.16 8.99
CA GLY A 457 -1.84 -2.01 9.44
C GLY A 457 -1.34 -1.18 8.27
N ASP A 458 -0.83 -1.83 7.25
CA ASP A 458 -0.38 -1.23 6.01
C ASP A 458 -1.53 -0.48 5.30
N HIS A 459 -2.65 -1.14 5.09
CA HIS A 459 -3.88 -0.60 4.51
C HIS A 459 -4.46 0.60 5.29
N CYS A 460 -4.12 0.77 6.57
CA CYS A 460 -4.51 1.93 7.38
C CYS A 460 -3.46 3.04 7.37
N SER A 461 -2.24 2.76 6.96
CA SER A 461 -1.08 3.64 7.16
C SER A 461 -0.96 4.71 6.08
N PRO A 462 -0.83 5.99 6.45
CA PRO A 462 -0.57 7.06 5.48
C PRO A 462 0.86 7.03 4.91
N ILE A 463 1.72 6.18 5.43
CA ILE A 463 3.10 6.00 4.94
C ILE A 463 3.30 4.67 4.21
N SER A 464 2.22 3.95 3.96
CA SER A 464 2.23 2.68 3.23
C SER A 464 2.47 2.88 1.74
N ASP A 465 3.34 2.05 1.19
CA ASP A 465 3.66 2.02 -0.23
C ASP A 465 2.41 1.76 -1.09
N THR A 466 1.59 0.76 -0.71
CA THR A 466 0.38 0.38 -1.45
C THR A 466 -0.68 1.46 -1.39
N THR A 467 -0.90 2.07 -0.22
CA THR A 467 -1.85 3.18 -0.05
C THR A 467 -1.42 4.41 -0.86
N ILE A 468 -0.11 4.69 -0.93
CA ILE A 468 0.46 5.76 -1.78
C ILE A 468 0.20 5.45 -3.26
N MET A 469 0.47 4.21 -3.69
CA MET A 469 0.27 3.79 -5.08
C MET A 469 -1.20 3.74 -5.48
N ALA A 470 -2.09 3.29 -4.60
CA ALA A 470 -3.53 3.29 -4.83
C ALA A 470 -4.07 4.72 -5.03
N SER A 471 -3.60 5.67 -4.20
CA SER A 471 -3.95 7.08 -4.36
C SER A 471 -3.42 7.66 -5.67
N ALA A 472 -2.20 7.31 -6.09
CA ALA A 472 -1.61 7.72 -7.35
C ALA A 472 -2.34 7.10 -8.55
N GLY A 473 -2.66 5.79 -8.51
CA GLY A 473 -3.41 5.08 -9.55
C GLY A 473 -4.81 5.67 -9.75
N ALA A 474 -5.51 5.96 -8.66
CA ALA A 474 -6.81 6.63 -8.68
C ALA A 474 -6.71 8.13 -9.01
N GLN A 475 -5.52 8.73 -8.95
CA GLN A 475 -5.32 10.18 -8.95
C GLN A 475 -6.17 10.87 -7.88
N CYS A 476 -6.16 10.33 -6.68
CA CYS A 476 -6.80 10.85 -5.49
C CYS A 476 -5.78 11.58 -4.62
N ASP A 477 -6.21 12.61 -3.89
CA ASP A 477 -5.39 13.18 -2.82
C ASP A 477 -5.11 12.10 -1.77
N HIS A 478 -3.83 11.90 -1.42
CA HIS A 478 -3.39 10.80 -0.59
C HIS A 478 -4.00 10.85 0.82
N VAL A 479 -4.04 12.04 1.45
CA VAL A 479 -4.62 12.19 2.80
C VAL A 479 -6.12 11.95 2.78
N ASN A 480 -6.82 12.40 1.72
CA ASN A 480 -8.24 12.11 1.55
C ASN A 480 -8.49 10.62 1.37
N HIS A 481 -7.63 9.92 0.61
CA HIS A 481 -7.70 8.47 0.48
C HIS A 481 -7.59 7.79 1.86
N VAL A 482 -6.52 8.04 2.59
CA VAL A 482 -6.32 7.48 3.94
C VAL A 482 -7.49 7.81 4.89
N ALA A 483 -7.90 9.08 4.96
CA ALA A 483 -8.97 9.51 5.86
C ALA A 483 -10.34 8.89 5.53
N THR A 484 -10.59 8.56 4.27
CA THR A 484 -11.85 7.93 3.83
C THR A 484 -11.84 6.42 3.98
N GLN A 485 -10.69 5.78 3.85
CA GLN A 485 -10.48 4.34 3.97
C GLN A 485 -10.45 3.87 5.43
N LEU A 486 -9.84 4.66 6.31
CA LEU A 486 -9.58 4.28 7.70
C LEU A 486 -10.83 3.78 8.46
N PRO A 487 -12.03 4.41 8.39
CA PRO A 487 -13.22 3.87 9.05
C PRO A 487 -13.62 2.47 8.55
N TYR A 488 -13.38 2.19 7.28
CA TYR A 488 -13.68 0.90 6.66
C TYR A 488 -12.71 -0.18 7.14
N ALA A 489 -11.42 0.11 7.07
CA ALA A 489 -10.37 -0.80 7.51
C ALA A 489 -10.47 -1.11 9.00
N VAL A 490 -10.73 -0.11 9.85
CA VAL A 490 -10.92 -0.29 11.31
C VAL A 490 -12.13 -1.17 11.61
N LEU A 491 -13.24 -1.02 10.89
CA LEU A 491 -14.40 -1.90 11.07
C LEU A 491 -14.04 -3.36 10.82
N VAL A 492 -13.38 -3.64 9.68
CA VAL A 492 -12.93 -5.01 9.36
C VAL A 492 -11.90 -5.50 10.35
N ALA A 493 -10.98 -4.64 10.81
CA ALA A 493 -9.97 -4.99 11.80
C ALA A 493 -10.59 -5.46 13.13
N VAL A 494 -11.58 -4.72 13.64
CA VAL A 494 -12.28 -5.09 14.89
C VAL A 494 -12.99 -6.44 14.74
N ILE A 495 -13.67 -6.66 13.61
CA ILE A 495 -14.35 -7.94 13.35
C ILE A 495 -13.33 -9.07 13.18
N SER A 496 -12.21 -8.83 12.49
CA SER A 496 -11.12 -9.79 12.34
C SER A 496 -10.49 -10.16 13.67
N PHE A 497 -10.28 -9.20 14.56
CA PHE A 497 -9.80 -9.44 15.91
C PHE A 497 -10.73 -10.40 16.68
N ILE A 498 -12.04 -10.13 16.66
CA ILE A 498 -13.04 -11.02 17.29
C ILE A 498 -13.01 -12.42 16.64
N THR A 499 -12.86 -12.47 15.32
CA THR A 499 -12.78 -13.72 14.57
C THR A 499 -11.51 -14.51 14.93
N TYR A 500 -10.37 -13.85 15.16
CA TYR A 500 -9.14 -14.49 15.65
C TYR A 500 -9.27 -14.99 17.09
N LEU A 501 -10.02 -14.30 17.96
CA LEU A 501 -10.37 -14.84 19.28
C LEU A 501 -11.14 -16.17 19.15
N VAL A 502 -12.17 -16.20 18.31
CA VAL A 502 -12.94 -17.43 18.05
C VAL A 502 -12.02 -18.52 17.47
N ALA A 503 -11.15 -18.18 16.52
CA ALA A 503 -10.24 -19.13 15.89
C ALA A 503 -9.21 -19.70 16.86
N GLY A 504 -8.70 -18.92 17.80
CA GLY A 504 -7.77 -19.38 18.81
C GLY A 504 -8.36 -20.47 19.73
N PHE A 505 -9.67 -20.41 20.03
CA PHE A 505 -10.35 -21.42 20.83
C PHE A 505 -10.87 -22.61 20.00
N THR A 506 -11.43 -22.36 18.82
CA THR A 506 -12.04 -23.39 17.98
C THR A 506 -11.05 -24.12 17.08
N GLN A 507 -9.93 -23.49 16.77
CA GLN A 507 -8.91 -23.93 15.82
C GLN A 507 -9.47 -24.33 14.44
N SER A 508 -10.62 -23.75 14.06
CA SER A 508 -11.36 -24.08 12.85
C SER A 508 -11.77 -22.85 12.06
N ALA A 509 -11.28 -22.74 10.82
CA ALA A 509 -11.72 -21.70 9.90
C ALA A 509 -13.20 -21.83 9.52
N TRP A 510 -13.72 -23.06 9.46
CA TRP A 510 -15.13 -23.37 9.14
C TRP A 510 -16.12 -22.83 10.19
N ILE A 511 -15.68 -22.59 11.41
CA ILE A 511 -16.49 -21.98 12.47
C ILE A 511 -16.21 -20.46 12.50
N SER A 512 -14.95 -20.07 12.51
CA SER A 512 -14.55 -18.69 12.75
C SER A 512 -14.93 -17.76 11.59
N LEU A 513 -14.69 -18.15 10.33
CA LEU A 513 -14.98 -17.32 9.17
C LEU A 513 -16.50 -17.03 9.01
N PRO A 514 -17.42 -18.01 9.13
CA PRO A 514 -18.85 -17.71 9.15
C PRO A 514 -19.27 -16.77 10.28
N VAL A 515 -18.71 -16.92 11.49
CA VAL A 515 -18.98 -16.01 12.62
C VAL A 515 -18.57 -14.58 12.27
N GLY A 516 -17.33 -14.39 11.76
CA GLY A 516 -16.85 -13.08 11.32
C GLY A 516 -17.70 -12.48 10.19
N THR A 517 -18.08 -13.31 9.21
CA THR A 517 -18.91 -12.89 8.08
C THR A 517 -20.31 -12.43 8.54
N VAL A 518 -20.96 -13.21 9.40
CA VAL A 518 -22.29 -12.85 9.94
C VAL A 518 -22.19 -11.55 10.75
N LEU A 519 -21.17 -11.42 11.59
CA LEU A 519 -20.94 -10.20 12.39
C LEU A 519 -20.73 -8.97 11.50
N LEU A 520 -19.95 -9.10 10.42
CA LEU A 520 -19.73 -8.05 9.44
C LEU A 520 -21.04 -7.63 8.76
N LEU A 521 -21.79 -8.59 8.24
CA LEU A 521 -23.05 -8.32 7.53
C LEU A 521 -24.11 -7.68 8.44
N LEU A 522 -24.24 -8.15 9.68
CA LEU A 522 -25.12 -7.54 10.68
C LEU A 522 -24.71 -6.11 10.99
N THR A 523 -23.42 -5.85 11.15
CA THR A 523 -22.91 -4.49 11.40
C THR A 523 -23.19 -3.57 10.22
N LEU A 524 -22.95 -4.02 8.99
CA LEU A 524 -23.27 -3.24 7.79
C LEU A 524 -24.77 -2.97 7.65
N PHE A 525 -25.62 -3.92 8.03
CA PHE A 525 -27.07 -3.74 8.01
C PHE A 525 -27.52 -2.69 9.05
N VAL A 526 -26.95 -2.71 10.25
CA VAL A 526 -27.20 -1.67 11.28
C VAL A 526 -26.73 -0.30 10.81
N ILE A 527 -25.52 -0.21 10.22
CA ILE A 527 -25.00 1.04 9.66
C ILE A 527 -25.93 1.56 8.56
N ARG A 528 -26.39 0.68 7.65
CA ARG A 528 -27.31 1.04 6.59
C ARG A 528 -28.57 1.71 7.13
N ASN A 529 -29.20 1.12 8.11
CA ASN A 529 -30.43 1.67 8.70
C ASN A 529 -30.19 3.06 9.30
N ARG A 530 -29.07 3.26 10.03
CA ARG A 530 -28.71 4.57 10.61
C ARG A 530 -28.31 5.64 9.59
N VAL A 531 -27.81 5.22 8.43
CA VAL A 531 -27.36 6.17 7.39
C VAL A 531 -28.52 6.60 6.48
N GLN A 532 -29.59 5.79 6.44
CA GLN A 532 -30.82 6.10 5.68
C GLN A 532 -31.86 6.88 6.50
N GLU A 533 -31.75 6.89 7.83
CA GLU A 533 -32.41 7.83 8.72
C GLU A 533 -31.70 9.22 8.69
#